data_d5894ca337ad2bb148c5754181ed7212
#
_entry.id   d5894ca337ad2bb148c5754181ed7212
#
_cell.length_a   1.000
_cell.length_b   1.000
_cell.length_c   1.000
_cell.angle_alpha   90.00
_cell.angle_beta   90.00
_cell.angle_gamma   90.00
#
_symmetry.space_group_name_H-M   'P 1'
#
loop_
_entity.id
_entity.type
_entity.pdbx_description
1 polymer ?
#
loop_
_entity_poly.entity_id
_entity_poly.type
_entity_poly.pdbx_seq_one_letter_code
_entity_poly.pdbx_strand_id
1 'polypeptide(L)'
;MNTDPIADMLTRIRNANVVSHPSVELPSSKLKVALAKLLKEEGYIVDYSERVDGHFKTLSIELKYDEANKPVITSLKRVSKPGLRSYCKAKNLPQVMGGMGIAIVSTSKGLLTDRKARKENLGGEVLCYIY
;
A
#
# COMPACT_ATOMS: atom_id res chain seq x y z
N MET A 1 10.51 18.71 -3.41
CA MET A 1 11.10 17.36 -3.26
C MET A 1 10.12 16.46 -2.46
N ASN A 2 9.88 15.27 -2.92
CA ASN A 2 8.98 14.36 -2.24
C ASN A 2 9.74 13.54 -1.21
N THR A 3 9.53 13.84 0.08
CA THR A 3 10.23 13.18 1.18
C THR A 3 9.49 11.94 1.70
N ASP A 4 8.29 11.65 1.18
CA ASP A 4 7.50 10.49 1.59
C ASP A 4 6.95 9.76 0.35
N PRO A 5 7.73 8.84 -0.23
CA PRO A 5 7.30 8.11 -1.42
C PRO A 5 6.02 7.29 -1.22
N ILE A 6 5.80 6.78 -0.01
CA ILE A 6 4.59 6.00 0.29
C ILE A 6 3.37 6.92 0.26
N ALA A 7 3.45 8.07 0.92
CA ALA A 7 2.35 9.04 0.91
C ALA A 7 2.03 9.49 -0.52
N ASP A 8 3.06 9.71 -1.35
CA ASP A 8 2.87 10.07 -2.74
C ASP A 8 2.12 8.98 -3.49
N MET A 9 2.51 7.73 -3.32
CA MET A 9 1.86 6.59 -3.97
C MET A 9 0.39 6.49 -3.54
N LEU A 10 0.11 6.59 -2.24
CA LEU A 10 -1.26 6.53 -1.73
C LEU A 10 -2.11 7.68 -2.29
N THR A 11 -1.54 8.88 -2.39
CA THR A 11 -2.23 10.04 -2.94
C THR A 11 -2.54 9.85 -4.42
N ARG A 12 -1.60 9.32 -5.20
CA ARG A 12 -1.82 9.06 -6.62
C ARG A 12 -2.94 8.04 -6.84
N ILE A 13 -2.96 6.98 -6.05
CA ILE A 13 -4.03 5.98 -6.12
C ILE A 13 -5.37 6.61 -5.73
N ARG A 14 -5.39 7.39 -4.66
CA ARG A 14 -6.61 8.06 -4.19
C ARG A 14 -7.18 8.99 -5.25
N ASN A 15 -6.32 9.82 -5.85
CA ASN A 15 -6.75 10.77 -6.89
C ASN A 15 -7.25 10.05 -8.14
N ALA A 16 -6.60 8.97 -8.55
CA ALA A 16 -7.04 8.18 -9.69
C ALA A 16 -8.40 7.53 -9.43
N ASN A 17 -8.64 7.06 -8.21
CA ASN A 17 -9.93 6.50 -7.81
C ASN A 17 -11.07 7.53 -7.88
N VAL A 18 -10.80 8.76 -7.47
CA VAL A 18 -11.82 9.84 -7.49
C VAL A 18 -12.34 10.08 -8.90
N VAL A 19 -11.46 10.03 -9.91
CA VAL A 19 -11.85 10.26 -11.31
C VAL A 19 -12.06 8.96 -12.09
N SER A 20 -12.08 7.83 -11.39
CA SER A 20 -12.33 6.50 -11.97
C SER A 20 -11.37 6.11 -13.09
N HIS A 21 -10.11 6.50 -12.97
CA HIS A 21 -9.09 6.07 -13.92
C HIS A 21 -8.85 4.56 -13.80
N PRO A 22 -8.68 3.84 -14.92
CA PRO A 22 -8.43 2.39 -14.87
C PRO A 22 -7.06 2.04 -14.32
N SER A 23 -6.08 2.94 -14.44
CA SER A 23 -4.72 2.69 -13.98
C SER A 23 -4.06 3.99 -13.55
N VAL A 24 -2.94 3.84 -12.83
CA VAL A 24 -2.10 4.95 -12.42
C VAL A 24 -0.64 4.58 -12.62
N GLU A 25 0.17 5.52 -13.07
CA GLU A 25 1.61 5.34 -13.24
C GLU A 25 2.36 6.26 -12.29
N LEU A 26 3.47 5.77 -11.76
CA LEU A 26 4.31 6.54 -10.86
C LEU A 26 5.76 6.05 -10.95
N PRO A 27 6.73 6.88 -10.51
CA PRO A 27 8.11 6.40 -10.44
C PRO A 27 8.20 5.18 -9.52
N SER A 28 8.90 4.14 -9.98
CA SER A 28 8.99 2.89 -9.24
C SER A 28 10.11 2.91 -8.21
N SER A 29 9.98 2.06 -7.19
CA SER A 29 11.04 1.73 -6.25
C SER A 29 10.75 0.33 -5.70
N LYS A 30 11.74 -0.27 -5.06
CA LYS A 30 11.56 -1.60 -4.46
C LYS A 30 10.42 -1.60 -3.44
N LEU A 31 10.34 -0.55 -2.63
CA LEU A 31 9.29 -0.41 -1.62
C LEU A 31 7.90 -0.30 -2.24
N LYS A 32 7.76 0.51 -3.29
CA LYS A 32 6.49 0.68 -3.99
C LYS A 32 6.03 -0.61 -4.69
N VAL A 33 6.96 -1.34 -5.28
CA VAL A 33 6.64 -2.63 -5.90
C VAL A 33 6.18 -3.64 -4.85
N ALA A 34 6.86 -3.69 -3.70
CA ALA A 34 6.46 -4.56 -2.60
C ALA A 34 5.06 -4.21 -2.08
N LEU A 35 4.76 -2.92 -1.98
CA LEU A 35 3.44 -2.47 -1.56
C LEU A 35 2.37 -2.86 -2.59
N ALA A 36 2.64 -2.66 -3.88
CA ALA A 36 1.71 -3.05 -4.94
C ALA A 36 1.45 -4.55 -4.93
N LYS A 37 2.49 -5.35 -4.67
CA LYS A 37 2.34 -6.80 -4.57
C LYS A 37 1.38 -7.19 -3.45
N LEU A 38 1.50 -6.58 -2.27
CA LEU A 38 0.58 -6.83 -1.16
C LEU A 38 -0.85 -6.42 -1.51
N LEU A 39 -1.02 -5.27 -2.15
CA LEU A 39 -2.35 -4.82 -2.56
C LEU A 39 -3.00 -5.79 -3.53
N LYS A 40 -2.22 -6.34 -4.45
CA LYS A 40 -2.72 -7.35 -5.38
C LYS A 40 -3.11 -8.63 -4.66
N GLU A 41 -2.24 -9.13 -3.78
CA GLU A 41 -2.50 -10.36 -3.03
C GLU A 41 -3.74 -10.25 -2.15
N GLU A 42 -4.00 -9.06 -1.61
CA GLU A 42 -5.15 -8.81 -0.75
C GLU A 42 -6.42 -8.43 -1.54
N GLY A 43 -6.32 -8.37 -2.86
CA GLY A 43 -7.48 -8.13 -3.71
C GLY A 43 -7.88 -6.68 -3.85
N TYR A 44 -7.02 -5.73 -3.50
CA TYR A 44 -7.33 -4.30 -3.60
C TYR A 44 -7.05 -3.70 -4.97
N ILE A 45 -6.15 -4.32 -5.75
CA ILE A 45 -5.87 -3.91 -7.13
C ILE A 45 -5.95 -5.14 -8.03
N VAL A 46 -6.11 -4.90 -9.33
CA VAL A 46 -6.17 -5.99 -10.31
C VAL A 46 -4.78 -6.54 -10.58
N ASP A 47 -3.83 -5.66 -10.89
CA ASP A 47 -2.47 -6.06 -11.23
C ASP A 47 -1.53 -4.86 -11.14
N TYR A 48 -0.25 -5.13 -11.27
CA TYR A 48 0.78 -4.10 -11.37
C TYR A 48 1.89 -4.60 -12.28
N SER A 49 2.63 -3.67 -12.86
CA SER A 49 3.80 -4.00 -13.67
C SER A 49 4.85 -2.90 -13.54
N GLU A 50 6.10 -3.28 -13.73
CA GLU A 50 7.21 -2.34 -13.72
C GLU A 50 7.80 -2.28 -15.13
N ARG A 51 7.94 -1.07 -15.65
CA ARG A 51 8.56 -0.83 -16.96
C ARG A 51 9.88 -0.11 -16.75
N VAL A 52 10.93 -0.62 -17.36
CA VAL A 52 12.26 0.01 -17.36
C VAL A 52 12.45 0.75 -18.67
N ASP A 53 12.76 2.04 -18.57
CA ASP A 53 12.95 2.90 -19.73
C ASP A 53 14.23 3.70 -19.51
N GLY A 54 15.36 3.16 -19.98
CA GLY A 54 16.68 3.72 -19.71
C GLY A 54 17.03 3.65 -18.24
N HIS A 55 17.24 4.82 -17.62
CA HIS A 55 17.53 4.92 -16.19
C HIS A 55 16.25 5.06 -15.36
N PHE A 56 15.10 5.15 -16.00
CA PHE A 56 13.83 5.37 -15.32
C PHE A 56 13.05 4.08 -15.20
N LYS A 57 12.47 3.86 -14.03
CA LYS A 57 11.56 2.75 -13.79
C LYS A 57 10.19 3.32 -13.46
N THR A 58 9.18 2.84 -14.15
CA THR A 58 7.79 3.27 -13.95
C THR A 58 6.98 2.10 -13.44
N LEU A 59 6.28 2.31 -12.34
CA LEU A 59 5.33 1.33 -11.80
C LEU A 59 3.94 1.70 -12.31
N SER A 60 3.28 0.73 -12.95
CA SER A 60 1.91 0.88 -13.41
C SER A 60 1.02 0.00 -12.56
N ILE A 61 -0.05 0.58 -12.01
CA ILE A 61 -1.00 -0.12 -11.15
C ILE A 61 -2.37 -0.09 -11.81
N GLU A 62 -2.94 -1.27 -12.04
CA GLU A 62 -4.27 -1.41 -12.58
C GLU A 62 -5.27 -1.42 -11.41
N LEU A 63 -6.08 -0.37 -11.34
CA LEU A 63 -7.01 -0.17 -10.23
C LEU A 63 -8.23 -1.06 -10.37
N LYS A 64 -8.88 -1.35 -9.24
CA LYS A 64 -10.01 -2.25 -9.18
C LYS A 64 -11.27 -1.53 -8.77
N TYR A 65 -12.34 -1.77 -9.51
CA TYR A 65 -13.65 -1.19 -9.26
C TYR A 65 -14.69 -2.30 -9.15
N ASP A 66 -15.76 -2.04 -8.42
CA ASP A 66 -16.86 -2.99 -8.29
C ASP A 66 -17.85 -2.87 -9.47
N GLU A 67 -18.93 -3.65 -9.45
CA GLU A 67 -19.93 -3.66 -10.51
C GLU A 67 -20.62 -2.30 -10.70
N ALA A 68 -20.69 -1.50 -9.62
CA ALA A 68 -21.26 -0.15 -9.66
C ALA A 68 -20.21 0.90 -10.02
N ASN A 69 -19.02 0.47 -10.48
CA ASN A 69 -17.89 1.34 -10.83
C ASN A 69 -17.37 2.17 -9.66
N LYS A 70 -17.50 1.65 -8.45
CA LYS A 70 -16.92 2.27 -7.26
C LYS A 70 -15.57 1.65 -6.95
N PRO A 71 -14.58 2.44 -6.48
CA PRO A 71 -13.28 1.88 -6.11
C PRO A 71 -13.41 0.81 -5.03
N VAL A 72 -12.68 -0.28 -5.20
CA VAL A 72 -12.61 -1.33 -4.17
C VAL A 72 -11.89 -0.79 -2.94
N ILE A 73 -10.87 0.04 -3.14
CA ILE A 73 -10.20 0.72 -2.03
C ILE A 73 -11.06 1.90 -1.60
N THR A 74 -11.52 1.88 -0.35
CA THR A 74 -12.32 2.95 0.23
C THR A 74 -11.44 4.01 0.87
N SER A 75 -10.36 3.60 1.54
CA SER A 75 -9.48 4.49 2.27
C SER A 75 -8.04 4.05 2.22
N LEU A 76 -7.14 5.03 2.11
CA LEU A 76 -5.70 4.87 2.11
C LEU A 76 -5.16 5.89 3.11
N LYS A 77 -4.73 5.43 4.28
CA LYS A 77 -4.27 6.32 5.35
C LYS A 77 -2.81 6.07 5.69
N ARG A 78 -1.97 7.09 5.54
CA ARG A 78 -0.59 7.04 5.97
C ARG A 78 -0.52 7.10 7.50
N VAL A 79 0.23 6.20 8.11
CA VAL A 79 0.37 6.13 9.58
C VAL A 79 1.76 6.60 10.00
N SER A 80 2.80 5.82 9.70
CA SER A 80 4.17 6.21 10.02
C SER A 80 4.68 7.20 8.98
N LYS A 81 5.25 8.29 9.42
CA LYS A 81 5.72 9.38 8.54
C LYS A 81 7.18 9.68 8.82
N PRO A 82 7.92 10.26 7.86
CA PRO A 82 9.34 10.57 8.08
C PRO A 82 9.62 11.40 9.33
N GLY A 83 8.72 12.32 9.68
CA GLY A 83 8.85 13.15 10.87
C GLY A 83 8.25 12.56 12.14
N LEU A 84 7.51 11.46 12.02
CA LEU A 84 6.84 10.83 13.16
C LEU A 84 6.65 9.34 12.87
N ARG A 85 7.66 8.54 13.21
CA ARG A 85 7.64 7.10 12.96
C ARG A 85 6.73 6.38 13.97
N SER A 86 6.07 5.32 13.50
CA SER A 86 5.15 4.52 14.31
C SER A 86 5.55 3.06 14.25
N TYR A 87 5.97 2.52 15.38
CA TYR A 87 6.41 1.12 15.51
C TYR A 87 5.50 0.38 16.48
N CYS A 88 5.24 -0.90 16.18
CA CYS A 88 4.45 -1.76 17.05
C CYS A 88 5.09 -3.13 17.17
N LYS A 89 4.96 -3.74 18.36
CA LYS A 89 5.29 -5.15 18.54
C LYS A 89 4.17 -6.01 17.94
N ALA A 90 4.47 -7.26 17.60
CA ALA A 90 3.51 -8.16 16.97
C ALA A 90 2.17 -8.22 17.71
N LYS A 91 2.21 -8.31 19.03
CA LYS A 91 0.98 -8.41 19.86
C LYS A 91 0.15 -7.13 19.89
N ASN A 92 0.76 -5.98 19.51
CA ASN A 92 0.12 -4.68 19.57
C ASN A 92 -0.24 -4.14 18.18
N LEU A 93 -0.06 -4.93 17.12
CA LEU A 93 -0.39 -4.49 15.77
C LEU A 93 -1.89 -4.20 15.67
N PRO A 94 -2.26 -3.06 15.06
CA PRO A 94 -3.66 -2.68 14.98
C PRO A 94 -4.44 -3.55 14.00
N GLN A 95 -5.73 -3.71 14.27
CA GLN A 95 -6.67 -4.24 13.31
C GLN A 95 -7.40 -3.08 12.64
N VAL A 96 -7.49 -3.11 11.32
CA VAL A 96 -8.14 -2.06 10.54
C VAL A 96 -9.57 -2.49 10.24
N MET A 97 -10.53 -1.65 10.61
CA MET A 97 -11.96 -1.91 10.39
C MET A 97 -12.38 -3.30 10.90
N GLY A 98 -11.97 -3.64 12.13
CA GLY A 98 -12.33 -4.92 12.74
C GLY A 98 -11.77 -6.14 12.01
N GLY A 99 -10.69 -5.97 11.25
CA GLY A 99 -10.09 -7.04 10.47
C GLY A 99 -10.53 -7.09 9.01
N MET A 100 -11.44 -6.22 8.60
CA MET A 100 -11.88 -6.15 7.18
C MET A 100 -10.87 -5.43 6.30
N GLY A 101 -10.08 -4.52 6.87
CA GLY A 101 -8.99 -3.85 6.18
C GLY A 101 -7.65 -4.44 6.56
N ILE A 102 -6.57 -3.81 6.08
CA ILE A 102 -5.22 -4.25 6.39
C ILE A 102 -4.36 -3.08 6.86
N ALA A 103 -3.41 -3.38 7.73
CA ALA A 103 -2.28 -2.49 8.00
C ALA A 103 -1.07 -3.07 7.28
N ILE A 104 -0.32 -2.22 6.62
CA ILE A 104 0.93 -2.62 5.97
C ILE A 104 2.06 -2.35 6.95
N VAL A 105 2.82 -3.39 7.28
CA VAL A 105 3.88 -3.34 8.29
C VAL A 105 5.22 -3.65 7.64
N SER A 106 6.19 -2.78 7.87
CA SER A 106 7.57 -3.01 7.44
C SER A 106 8.29 -3.80 8.54
N THR A 107 8.63 -5.05 8.25
CA THR A 107 9.26 -5.95 9.20
C THR A 107 10.66 -6.34 8.73
N SER A 108 11.36 -7.06 9.58
CA SER A 108 12.68 -7.63 9.22
C SER A 108 12.61 -8.58 8.03
N LYS A 109 11.44 -9.12 7.73
CA LYS A 109 11.21 -10.00 6.57
C LYS A 109 10.51 -9.31 5.42
N GLY A 110 10.54 -7.97 5.38
CA GLY A 110 9.92 -7.18 4.32
C GLY A 110 8.55 -6.67 4.70
N LEU A 111 7.79 -6.22 3.70
CA LEU A 111 6.43 -5.71 3.94
C LEU A 111 5.46 -6.86 4.12
N LEU A 112 4.69 -6.81 5.20
CA LEU A 112 3.67 -7.80 5.52
C LEU A 112 2.37 -7.09 5.89
N THR A 113 1.26 -7.80 5.76
CA THR A 113 0.02 -7.35 6.36
C THR A 113 0.08 -7.57 7.87
N ASP A 114 -0.74 -6.84 8.62
CA ASP A 114 -0.83 -7.00 10.07
C ASP A 114 -1.15 -8.45 10.46
N ARG A 115 -2.06 -9.09 9.71
CA ARG A 115 -2.45 -10.48 9.97
C ARG A 115 -1.27 -11.43 9.84
N LYS A 116 -0.50 -11.30 8.76
CA LYS A 116 0.66 -12.16 8.54
C LYS A 116 1.77 -11.87 9.53
N ALA A 117 2.00 -10.60 9.84
CA ALA A 117 3.00 -10.20 10.82
C ALA A 117 2.67 -10.78 12.21
N ARG A 118 1.41 -10.72 12.62
CA ARG A 118 0.97 -11.34 13.89
C ARG A 118 1.19 -12.85 13.88
N LYS A 119 0.85 -13.51 12.78
CA LYS A 119 1.02 -14.94 12.64
C LYS A 119 2.49 -15.38 12.77
N GLU A 120 3.39 -14.59 12.23
CA GLU A 120 4.83 -14.87 12.28
C GLU A 120 5.51 -14.25 13.50
N ASN A 121 4.74 -13.60 14.38
CA ASN A 121 5.24 -12.94 15.58
C ASN A 121 6.29 -11.88 15.27
N LEU A 122 6.04 -11.09 14.22
CA LEU A 122 6.93 -10.01 13.79
C LEU A 122 6.27 -8.67 14.02
N GLY A 123 6.96 -7.79 14.72
CA GLY A 123 6.58 -6.39 14.81
C GLY A 123 7.33 -5.57 13.78
N GLY A 124 7.03 -4.29 13.70
CA GLY A 124 7.72 -3.39 12.80
C GLY A 124 7.08 -2.03 12.70
N GLU A 125 7.42 -1.32 11.64
CA GLU A 125 6.89 0.00 11.36
C GLU A 125 5.56 -0.12 10.66
N VAL A 126 4.52 0.48 11.23
CA VAL A 126 3.18 0.49 10.62
C VAL A 126 3.13 1.62 9.62
N LEU A 127 3.17 1.28 8.33
CA LEU A 127 3.28 2.26 7.26
C LEU A 127 1.95 2.94 6.94
N CYS A 128 0.90 2.16 6.78
CA CYS A 128 -0.39 2.69 6.36
C CYS A 128 -1.52 1.72 6.67
N TYR A 129 -2.75 2.25 6.63
CA TYR A 129 -3.98 1.46 6.69
C TYR A 129 -4.69 1.52 5.36
N ILE A 130 -5.24 0.38 4.92
CA ILE A 130 -5.99 0.29 3.67
C ILE A 130 -7.27 -0.51 3.93
N TYR A 131 -8.38 0.05 3.47
CA TYR A 131 -9.64 -0.66 3.52
C TYR A 131 -10.61 -0.20 2.43
#